data_b17e35bfa3923fc2c7a1d5480d4d46f3
#
_entry.id   b17e35bfa3923fc2c7a1d5480d4d46f3
#
_cell.length_a   1.000
_cell.length_b   1.000
_cell.length_c   1.000
_cell.angle_alpha   90.00
_cell.angle_beta   90.00
_cell.angle_gamma   90.00
#
_symmetry.space_group_name_H-M   'P 1'
#
loop_
_entity.id
_entity.type
_entity.pdbx_description
1 polymer ?
#
loop_
_entity_poly.entity_id
_entity_poly.type
_entity_poly.pdbx_seq_one_letter_code
_entity_poly.pdbx_strand_id
1 'polypeptide(L)'
;MKATVLVRPKPGILDPQGDAVLGSLHHLGFGVGEVRVGRVIDLELEASDPAQARAELERMCQQLLANPLIESYRVLLDGECDLET
;
A
#
# COMPACT_ATOMS: atom_id res chain seq x y z
N MET A 1 -7.72 -8.07 16.46
CA MET A 1 -6.95 -6.82 16.24
C MET A 1 -7.05 -6.42 14.78
N LYS A 2 -7.40 -5.18 14.52
CA LYS A 2 -7.54 -4.69 13.15
C LYS A 2 -6.20 -4.24 12.61
N ALA A 3 -5.98 -4.49 11.32
CA ALA A 3 -4.74 -4.10 10.66
C ALA A 3 -5.03 -3.60 9.25
N THR A 4 -4.19 -2.70 8.77
CA THR A 4 -4.25 -2.19 7.42
C THR A 4 -2.87 -2.29 6.79
N VAL A 5 -2.82 -2.79 5.56
CA VAL A 5 -1.59 -2.84 4.78
C VAL A 5 -1.74 -1.91 3.59
N LEU A 6 -0.82 -0.97 3.47
CA LEU A 6 -0.76 -0.03 2.35
C LEU A 6 0.32 -0.54 1.40
N VAL A 7 -0.06 -0.80 0.15
CA VAL A 7 0.86 -1.33 -0.86
C VAL A 7 0.98 -0.31 -1.98
N ARG A 8 2.21 0.06 -2.33
CA ARG A 8 2.50 1.03 -3.40
C ARG A 8 3.58 0.48 -4.33
N PRO A 9 3.52 0.82 -5.63
CA PRO A 9 4.62 0.44 -6.53
C PRO A 9 5.91 1.17 -6.15
N LYS A 10 7.04 0.50 -6.28
CA LYS A 10 8.34 1.12 -6.05
C LYS A 10 8.64 2.16 -7.11
N PRO A 11 9.47 3.19 -6.78
CA PRO A 11 9.92 4.16 -7.78
C PRO A 11 10.58 3.45 -8.97
N GLY A 12 10.31 3.93 -10.18
CA GLY A 12 10.90 3.38 -11.40
C GLY A 12 10.19 2.16 -11.96
N ILE A 13 9.19 1.62 -11.26
CA ILE A 13 8.40 0.50 -11.76
C ILE A 13 7.26 1.04 -12.63
N LEU A 14 6.96 0.34 -13.72
CA LEU A 14 5.83 0.70 -14.58
C LEU A 14 4.52 0.56 -13.79
N ASP A 15 3.70 1.59 -13.88
CA ASP A 15 2.39 1.64 -13.23
C ASP A 15 1.34 2.03 -14.28
N PRO A 16 0.83 1.06 -15.06
CA PRO A 16 -0.14 1.37 -16.10
C PRO A 16 -1.41 2.04 -15.59
N GLN A 17 -1.86 1.68 -14.38
CA GLN A 17 -3.04 2.31 -13.78
C GLN A 17 -2.77 3.77 -13.43
N GLY A 18 -1.60 4.04 -12.84
CA GLY A 18 -1.19 5.41 -12.52
C GLY A 18 -1.04 6.26 -13.77
N ASP A 19 -0.45 5.72 -14.82
CA ASP A 19 -0.29 6.42 -16.09
C ASP A 19 -1.64 6.73 -16.73
N ALA A 20 -2.59 5.80 -16.67
CA ALA A 20 -3.93 6.03 -17.20
C ALA A 20 -4.66 7.15 -16.44
N VAL A 21 -4.55 7.16 -15.11
CA VAL A 21 -5.14 8.21 -14.29
C VAL A 21 -4.48 9.55 -14.59
N LEU A 22 -3.17 9.57 -14.71
CA LEU A 22 -2.43 10.79 -15.04
C LEU A 22 -2.87 11.38 -16.37
N GLY A 23 -2.98 10.56 -17.40
CA GLY A 23 -3.45 10.99 -18.71
C GLY A 23 -4.86 11.54 -18.65
N SER A 24 -5.74 10.89 -17.90
CA SER A 24 -7.13 11.37 -17.74
C SER A 24 -7.19 12.71 -17.01
N LEU A 25 -6.38 12.87 -15.96
CA LEU A 25 -6.35 14.14 -15.23
C LEU A 25 -5.80 15.28 -16.10
N HIS A 26 -4.79 15.03 -16.91
CA HIS A 26 -4.28 16.01 -17.86
C HIS A 26 -5.34 16.40 -18.88
N HIS A 27 -6.07 15.41 -19.37
CA HIS A 27 -7.17 15.65 -20.31
C HIS A 27 -8.25 16.55 -19.71
N LEU A 28 -8.50 16.41 -18.40
CA LEU A 28 -9.46 17.24 -17.68
C LEU A 28 -8.92 18.61 -17.29
N GLY A 29 -7.66 18.89 -17.56
CA GLY A 29 -7.05 20.18 -17.29
C GLY A 29 -6.32 20.34 -15.98
N PHE A 30 -6.12 19.23 -15.26
CA PHE A 30 -5.41 19.29 -13.97
C PHE A 30 -3.88 19.22 -14.17
N GLY A 31 -3.15 20.03 -13.42
CA GLY A 31 -1.69 20.07 -13.48
C GLY A 31 -1.06 19.09 -12.49
N VAL A 32 -1.08 17.81 -12.84
CA VAL A 32 -0.54 16.74 -12.01
C VAL A 32 0.75 16.22 -12.61
N GLY A 33 1.81 16.13 -11.80
CA GLY A 33 3.11 15.68 -12.28
C GLY A 33 3.30 14.17 -12.29
N GLU A 34 2.69 13.48 -11.33
CA GLU A 34 2.86 12.04 -11.20
C GLU A 34 1.65 11.44 -10.50
N VAL A 35 1.24 10.26 -10.92
CA VAL A 35 0.18 9.48 -10.27
C VAL A 35 0.66 8.05 -10.08
N ARG A 36 0.47 7.53 -8.88
CA ARG A 36 0.81 6.16 -8.55
C ARG A 36 -0.40 5.52 -7.88
N VAL A 37 -0.79 4.36 -8.39
CA VAL A 37 -1.94 3.63 -7.87
C VAL A 37 -1.45 2.43 -7.07
N GLY A 38 -1.84 2.38 -5.81
CA GLY A 38 -1.56 1.24 -4.93
C GLY A 38 -2.86 0.62 -4.46
N ARG A 39 -2.77 -0.12 -3.37
CA ARG A 39 -3.94 -0.74 -2.78
C ARG A 39 -3.90 -0.71 -1.27
N VAL A 40 -5.07 -0.80 -0.67
CA VAL A 40 -5.25 -0.85 0.78
C VAL A 40 -5.88 -2.20 1.10
N ILE A 41 -5.31 -2.91 2.06
CA ILE A 41 -5.82 -4.21 2.49
C ILE A 41 -6.14 -4.13 3.97
N ASP A 42 -7.41 -4.30 4.32
CA ASP A 42 -7.85 -4.30 5.71
C ASP A 42 -8.05 -5.73 6.18
N LEU A 43 -7.51 -6.03 7.35
CA LEU A 43 -7.50 -7.37 7.92
C LEU A 43 -7.99 -7.34 9.36
N GLU A 44 -8.65 -8.42 9.76
CA GLU A 44 -8.97 -8.67 11.17
C GLU A 44 -8.09 -9.84 11.61
N LEU A 45 -7.17 -9.59 12.54
CA LEU A 45 -6.24 -10.61 13.02
C LEU A 45 -6.76 -11.23 14.32
N GLU A 46 -6.50 -12.51 14.49
CA GLU A 46 -6.86 -13.22 15.72
C GLU A 46 -5.83 -12.98 16.83
N ALA A 47 -4.64 -12.49 16.49
CA ALA A 47 -3.60 -12.19 17.46
C ALA A 47 -4.03 -11.07 18.39
N SER A 48 -3.63 -11.14 19.66
CA SER A 48 -3.92 -10.12 20.66
C SER A 48 -2.68 -9.31 21.06
N ASP A 49 -1.49 -9.81 20.75
CA ASP A 49 -0.24 -9.12 21.03
C ASP A 49 0.22 -8.31 19.80
N PRO A 50 0.40 -6.99 19.94
CA PRO A 50 0.82 -6.16 18.80
C PRO A 50 2.13 -6.60 18.15
N ALA A 51 3.10 -7.05 18.93
CA ALA A 51 4.39 -7.50 18.37
C ALA A 51 4.21 -8.76 17.52
N GLN A 52 3.41 -9.70 17.99
CA GLN A 52 3.11 -10.93 17.25
C GLN A 52 2.29 -10.62 16.00
N ALA A 53 1.30 -9.74 16.12
CA ALA A 53 0.47 -9.33 15.00
C ALA A 53 1.31 -8.69 13.89
N ARG A 54 2.24 -7.81 14.26
CA ARG A 54 3.12 -7.15 13.30
C ARG A 54 4.02 -8.16 12.59
N ALA A 55 4.56 -9.12 13.32
CA ALA A 55 5.41 -10.17 12.75
C ALA A 55 4.63 -11.04 11.75
N GLU A 56 3.38 -11.39 12.10
CA GLU A 56 2.53 -12.16 11.19
C GLU A 56 2.19 -11.38 9.94
N LEU A 57 1.87 -10.08 10.07
CA LEU A 57 1.57 -9.23 8.92
C LEU A 57 2.76 -9.11 7.97
N GLU A 58 3.97 -8.97 8.53
CA GLU A 58 5.18 -8.94 7.70
C GLU A 58 5.32 -10.21 6.88
N ARG A 59 5.06 -11.36 7.48
CA ARG A 59 5.11 -12.63 6.76
C ARG A 59 4.02 -12.72 5.69
N MET A 60 2.81 -12.25 6.00
CA MET A 60 1.72 -12.22 5.02
C MET A 60 2.08 -11.34 3.82
N CYS A 61 2.66 -10.18 4.08
CA CYS A 61 3.09 -9.27 3.02
C CYS A 61 4.14 -9.91 2.13
N GLN A 62 5.14 -10.57 2.74
CA GLN A 62 6.21 -11.22 2.00
C GLN A 62 5.71 -12.40 1.16
N GLN A 63 4.71 -13.12 1.65
CA GLN A 63 4.25 -14.34 1.02
C GLN A 63 3.11 -14.12 0.02
N LEU A 64 2.27 -13.11 0.24
CA LEU A 64 1.05 -12.97 -0.55
C LEU A 64 0.62 -11.54 -0.83
N LEU A 65 0.60 -10.67 0.18
CA LEU A 65 -0.10 -9.38 0.07
C LEU A 65 0.61 -8.36 -0.79
N ALA A 66 1.91 -8.45 -0.90
CA ALA A 66 2.72 -7.55 -1.72
C ALA A 66 3.77 -8.35 -2.48
N ASN A 67 4.19 -7.81 -3.63
CA ASN A 67 5.32 -8.36 -4.37
C ASN A 67 6.56 -7.54 -3.98
N PRO A 68 7.45 -8.06 -3.11
CA PRO A 68 8.56 -7.25 -2.59
C PRO A 68 9.57 -6.83 -3.65
N LEU A 69 9.56 -7.44 -4.82
CA LEU A 69 10.45 -7.04 -5.91
C LEU A 69 10.03 -5.73 -6.56
N ILE A 70 8.72 -5.47 -6.64
CA ILE A 70 8.19 -4.31 -7.36
C ILE A 70 7.31 -3.41 -6.50
N GLU A 71 7.00 -3.81 -5.27
CA GLU A 71 6.11 -3.06 -4.39
C GLU A 71 6.75 -2.81 -3.04
N SER A 72 6.44 -1.66 -2.46
CA SER A 72 6.70 -1.37 -1.05
C SER A 72 5.39 -1.47 -0.28
N TYR A 73 5.47 -1.74 1.01
CA TYR A 73 4.27 -1.83 1.83
C TYR A 73 4.52 -1.24 3.20
N ARG A 74 3.42 -0.88 3.86
CA ARG A 74 3.42 -0.35 5.22
C ARG A 74 2.31 -1.03 6.00
N VAL A 75 2.61 -1.44 7.23
CA VAL A 75 1.68 -2.13 8.12
C VAL A 75 1.23 -1.17 9.20
N LEU A 76 -0.08 -1.05 9.39
CA LEU A 76 -0.69 -0.21 10.43
C LEU A 76 -1.56 -1.08 11.31
N LEU A 77 -1.41 -0.98 12.62
CA LEU A 77 -2.21 -1.75 13.60
C LEU A 77 -3.14 -0.82 14.35
N ASP A 78 -4.38 -1.28 14.58
CA ASP A 78 -5.35 -0.67 15.51
C ASP A 78 -5.38 0.85 15.51
N GLY A 79 -5.65 1.45 14.36
CA GLY A 79 -5.81 2.88 14.27
C GLY A 79 -4.53 3.67 14.18
N GLU A 80 -3.38 3.02 13.98
CA GLU A 80 -2.16 3.73 13.63
C GLU A 80 -2.39 4.55 12.37
N CYS A 81 -1.78 5.72 12.30
CA CYS A 81 -1.88 6.57 11.13
C CYS A 81 -0.61 6.47 10.30
N ASP A 82 -0.77 6.50 8.97
CA ASP A 82 0.35 6.64 8.05
C ASP A 82 0.64 8.13 7.87
N LEU A 83 1.52 8.66 8.71
CA LEU A 83 1.88 10.08 8.67
C LEU A 83 2.98 10.39 7.66
N GLU A 84 3.58 9.38 7.08
CA GLU A 84 4.58 9.53 6.02
C GLU A 84 3.94 9.27 4.68
N THR A 85 4.02 10.20 3.80
CA THR A 85 3.44 10.08 2.47
C THR A 85 4.51 10.09 1.40
#